data_a1b1b25e824025703bafabcb62e56dde
#
_entry.id   a1b1b25e824025703bafabcb62e56dde
#
_cell.length_a   1.000
_cell.length_b   1.000
_cell.length_c   1.000
_cell.angle_alpha   90.00
_cell.angle_beta   90.00
_cell.angle_gamma   90.00
#
_symmetry.space_group_name_H-M   'P 1'
#
loop_
_entity.id
_entity.type
_entity.pdbx_description
1 polymer ?
#
loop_
_entity_poly.entity_id
_entity_poly.type
_entity_poly.pdbx_seq_one_letter_code
_entity_poly.pdbx_strand_id
1 'polypeptide(L)'
;NKKGNSQMKISELFETIRTTSGAADKSAVMQENLNDTVKQIFEDTYSDRKYFVKKFDMPNEFGTKTIEKNYSEFHKMLDILASRAITGNDAIALVEGKIGEFVEEDAEILARIIDRNLKIGLSKDSFNKILGEDAPAKFEVTLAINLDKAKGVNPLDGTYYASRKCDGTRCIGMCKKTNGKVDITFLSRGNKEF
;
A
#
# COMPACT_ATOMS: atom_id res chain seq x y z
N ASN A 1 -7.94 32.51 -23.35
CA ASN A 1 -6.69 32.21 -22.67
C ASN A 1 -6.84 30.95 -21.83
N LYS A 2 -6.57 29.78 -22.45
CA LYS A 2 -6.38 28.54 -21.70
C LYS A 2 -5.01 28.68 -21.00
N LYS A 3 -5.01 29.00 -19.72
CA LYS A 3 -3.85 28.75 -18.86
C LYS A 3 -3.60 27.25 -18.93
N GLY A 4 -2.49 26.83 -19.51
CA GLY A 4 -2.02 25.46 -19.45
C GLY A 4 -1.89 25.10 -17.97
N ASN A 5 -2.73 24.17 -17.50
CA ASN A 5 -2.64 23.62 -16.16
C ASN A 5 -1.37 22.77 -16.15
N SER A 6 -0.25 23.38 -15.75
CA SER A 6 0.98 22.62 -15.52
C SER A 6 0.68 21.72 -14.32
N GLN A 7 0.49 20.42 -14.57
CA GLN A 7 0.24 19.45 -13.53
C GLN A 7 1.42 19.51 -12.55
N MET A 8 1.11 19.65 -11.26
CA MET A 8 2.09 19.67 -10.17
C MET A 8 2.94 18.41 -10.22
N LYS A 9 4.25 18.51 -10.03
CA LYS A 9 5.13 17.35 -9.94
C LYS A 9 4.75 16.50 -8.72
N ILE A 10 4.95 15.20 -8.82
CA ILE A 10 4.60 14.26 -7.73
C ILE A 10 5.45 14.54 -6.48
N SER A 11 6.71 14.89 -6.64
CA SER A 11 7.58 15.31 -5.54
C SER A 11 7.07 16.59 -4.83
N GLU A 12 6.65 17.59 -5.60
CA GLU A 12 6.04 18.80 -5.07
C GLU A 12 4.69 18.54 -4.38
N LEU A 13 3.87 17.67 -4.95
CA LEU A 13 2.59 17.26 -4.37
C LEU A 13 2.80 16.59 -2.99
N PHE A 14 3.71 15.65 -2.92
CA PHE A 14 3.95 14.92 -1.68
C PHE A 14 4.58 15.80 -0.60
N GLU A 15 5.45 16.74 -0.98
CA GLU A 15 5.98 17.72 -0.07
C GLU A 15 4.90 18.71 0.42
N THR A 16 4.03 19.16 -0.49
CA THR A 16 2.88 20.01 -0.12
C THR A 16 1.97 19.29 0.88
N ILE A 17 1.63 18.02 0.64
CA ILE A 17 0.82 17.25 1.58
C ILE A 17 1.54 17.07 2.92
N ARG A 18 2.85 16.80 2.90
CA ARG A 18 3.66 16.63 4.11
C ARG A 18 3.63 17.86 5.00
N THR A 19 3.73 19.03 4.39
CA THR A 19 3.78 20.34 5.10
C THR A 19 2.41 20.92 5.42
N THR A 20 1.35 20.47 4.75
CA THR A 20 -0.03 20.89 5.04
C THR A 20 -0.44 20.42 6.45
N SER A 21 -1.11 21.27 7.22
CA SER A 21 -1.67 20.93 8.52
C SER A 21 -3.11 20.46 8.37
N GLY A 22 -3.50 19.44 9.18
CA GLY A 22 -4.87 18.92 9.16
C GLY A 22 -5.10 17.80 8.15
N ALA A 23 -5.83 16.77 8.58
CA ALA A 23 -6.11 15.59 7.74
C ALA A 23 -7.08 15.90 6.59
N ALA A 24 -8.04 16.82 6.82
CA ALA A 24 -9.00 17.24 5.80
C ALA A 24 -8.32 18.00 4.66
N ASP A 25 -7.44 18.94 4.99
CA ASP A 25 -6.72 19.76 4.01
C ASP A 25 -5.74 18.91 3.19
N LYS A 26 -5.02 17.97 3.83
CA LYS A 26 -4.20 16.99 3.13
C LYS A 26 -5.01 16.16 2.13
N SER A 27 -6.20 15.74 2.52
CA SER A 27 -7.09 14.96 1.66
C SER A 27 -7.59 15.78 0.49
N ALA A 28 -7.91 17.06 0.69
CA ALA A 28 -8.33 17.97 -0.38
C ALA A 28 -7.20 18.17 -1.41
N VAL A 29 -5.98 18.48 -0.96
CA VAL A 29 -4.81 18.61 -1.84
C VAL A 29 -4.55 17.34 -2.64
N MET A 30 -4.66 16.17 -2.00
CA MET A 30 -4.51 14.89 -2.68
C MET A 30 -5.59 14.68 -3.74
N GLN A 31 -6.85 14.94 -3.41
CA GLN A 31 -7.99 14.72 -4.30
C GLN A 31 -7.92 15.60 -5.56
N GLU A 32 -7.50 16.86 -5.41
CA GLU A 32 -7.33 17.79 -6.54
C GLU A 32 -6.22 17.38 -7.51
N ASN A 33 -5.22 16.63 -7.04
CA ASN A 33 -4.05 16.22 -7.82
C ASN A 33 -4.00 14.72 -8.09
N LEU A 34 -5.10 14.01 -7.84
CA LEU A 34 -5.17 12.56 -8.05
C LEU A 34 -5.07 12.23 -9.53
N ASN A 35 -4.12 11.38 -9.88
CA ASN A 35 -3.93 10.81 -11.21
C ASN A 35 -3.54 9.34 -11.12
N ASP A 36 -3.48 8.65 -12.26
CA ASP A 36 -3.23 7.21 -12.30
C ASP A 36 -1.86 6.84 -11.70
N THR A 37 -0.84 7.67 -11.90
CA THR A 37 0.50 7.44 -11.32
C THR A 37 0.46 7.57 -9.79
N VAL A 38 -0.24 8.56 -9.26
CA VAL A 38 -0.42 8.73 -7.80
C VAL A 38 -1.20 7.54 -7.22
N LYS A 39 -2.28 7.10 -7.88
CA LYS A 39 -3.03 5.90 -7.47
C LYS A 39 -2.12 4.67 -7.42
N GLN A 40 -1.32 4.45 -8.46
CA GLN A 40 -0.38 3.33 -8.53
C GLN A 40 0.69 3.39 -7.43
N ILE A 41 1.24 4.57 -7.15
CA ILE A 41 2.21 4.76 -6.04
C ILE A 41 1.59 4.34 -4.69
N PHE A 42 0.35 4.72 -4.45
CA PHE A 42 -0.33 4.33 -3.20
C PHE A 42 -0.64 2.84 -3.15
N GLU A 43 -1.05 2.24 -4.26
CA GLU A 43 -1.25 0.81 -4.36
C GLU A 43 0.05 0.06 -4.10
N ASP A 44 1.14 0.45 -4.76
CA ASP A 44 2.46 -0.17 -4.58
C ASP A 44 2.98 0.00 -3.15
N THR A 45 2.69 1.14 -2.51
CA THR A 45 3.12 1.38 -1.13
C THR A 45 2.29 0.61 -0.11
N TYR A 46 0.96 0.56 -0.27
CA TYR A 46 0.05 0.14 0.81
C TYR A 46 -0.76 -1.12 0.50
N SER A 47 -0.60 -1.75 -0.68
CA SER A 47 -1.18 -3.07 -0.98
C SER A 47 -0.57 -4.16 -0.08
N ASP A 48 -1.11 -5.37 -0.15
CA ASP A 48 -0.58 -6.50 0.62
C ASP A 48 0.70 -7.12 -0.01
N ARG A 49 1.18 -6.57 -1.14
CA ARG A 49 2.43 -6.98 -1.80
C ARG A 49 3.62 -6.75 -0.89
N LYS A 50 4.57 -7.68 -0.92
CA LYS A 50 5.83 -7.57 -0.17
C LYS A 50 7.00 -7.51 -1.15
N TYR A 51 7.87 -6.54 -0.94
CA TYR A 51 9.13 -6.44 -1.66
C TYR A 51 10.20 -7.12 -0.82
N PHE A 52 10.72 -8.25 -1.29
CA PHE A 52 11.66 -9.09 -0.53
C PHE A 52 13.09 -8.56 -0.69
N VAL A 53 13.29 -7.30 -0.34
CA VAL A 53 14.61 -6.64 -0.30
C VAL A 53 14.96 -6.29 1.13
N LYS A 54 16.24 -6.44 1.48
CA LYS A 54 16.80 -5.99 2.75
C LYS A 54 17.05 -4.47 2.71
N LYS A 55 17.58 -3.93 3.80
CA LYS A 55 18.02 -2.54 3.84
C LYS A 55 18.99 -2.27 2.68
N PHE A 56 18.75 -1.21 1.96
CA PHE A 56 19.57 -0.67 0.88
C PHE A 56 19.98 0.76 1.21
N ASP A 57 21.01 1.27 0.55
CA ASP A 57 21.46 2.64 0.74
C ASP A 57 21.01 3.51 -0.42
N MET A 58 20.84 4.81 -0.15
CA MET A 58 20.55 5.77 -1.22
C MET A 58 21.79 5.93 -2.10
N PRO A 59 21.64 6.02 -3.42
CA PRO A 59 22.77 6.24 -4.32
C PRO A 59 23.43 7.61 -4.03
N ASN A 60 24.75 7.68 -4.28
CA ASN A 60 25.50 8.93 -4.13
C ASN A 60 25.31 9.90 -5.31
N GLU A 61 24.88 9.36 -6.46
CA GLU A 61 24.63 10.11 -7.69
C GLU A 61 23.23 9.81 -8.19
N PHE A 62 22.56 10.84 -8.72
CA PHE A 62 21.21 10.75 -9.22
C PHE A 62 21.16 11.04 -10.72
N GLY A 63 20.23 10.37 -11.39
CA GLY A 63 19.98 10.53 -12.81
C GLY A 63 19.03 11.69 -13.13
N THR A 64 18.37 11.56 -14.27
CA THR A 64 17.49 12.61 -14.81
C THR A 64 16.05 12.13 -15.04
N LYS A 65 15.76 10.85 -14.74
CA LYS A 65 14.38 10.32 -14.87
C LYS A 65 13.48 10.96 -13.82
N THR A 66 12.20 11.10 -14.16
CA THR A 66 11.17 11.58 -13.25
C THR A 66 10.05 10.55 -13.11
N ILE A 67 9.39 10.57 -11.97
CA ILE A 67 8.28 9.66 -11.68
C ILE A 67 7.16 9.82 -12.73
N GLU A 68 6.82 11.02 -13.12
CA GLU A 68 5.73 11.29 -14.07
C GLU A 68 5.91 10.57 -15.41
N LYS A 69 7.15 10.36 -15.85
CA LYS A 69 7.47 9.77 -17.14
C LYS A 69 7.90 8.31 -17.06
N ASN A 70 8.51 7.90 -15.94
CA ASN A 70 9.24 6.65 -15.86
C ASN A 70 8.75 5.72 -14.75
N TYR A 71 7.65 6.05 -14.05
CA TYR A 71 7.14 5.23 -12.95
C TYR A 71 6.86 3.79 -13.35
N SER A 72 6.38 3.56 -14.58
CA SER A 72 6.10 2.22 -15.08
C SER A 72 7.31 1.28 -15.08
N GLU A 73 8.52 1.83 -15.29
CA GLU A 73 9.76 1.03 -15.20
C GLU A 73 10.07 0.64 -13.76
N PHE A 74 9.84 1.54 -12.82
CA PHE A 74 9.99 1.26 -11.40
C PHE A 74 8.95 0.24 -10.92
N HIS A 75 7.70 0.37 -11.35
CA HIS A 75 6.64 -0.59 -11.03
C HIS A 75 6.99 -2.01 -11.49
N LYS A 76 7.54 -2.19 -12.71
CA LYS A 76 8.02 -3.49 -13.19
C LYS A 76 9.13 -4.07 -12.30
N MET A 77 10.02 -3.24 -11.78
CA MET A 77 11.02 -3.69 -10.81
C MET A 77 10.34 -4.17 -9.51
N LEU A 78 9.32 -3.47 -9.03
CA LEU A 78 8.54 -3.92 -7.86
C LEU A 78 7.88 -5.28 -8.11
N ASP A 79 7.42 -5.58 -9.34
CA ASP A 79 6.89 -6.89 -9.71
C ASP A 79 7.95 -8.00 -9.60
N ILE A 80 9.16 -7.72 -10.05
CA ILE A 80 10.31 -8.65 -9.93
C ILE A 80 10.62 -8.95 -8.46
N LEU A 81 10.65 -7.91 -7.62
CA LEU A 81 10.90 -8.06 -6.18
C LEU A 81 9.76 -8.83 -5.48
N ALA A 82 8.51 -8.52 -5.81
CA ALA A 82 7.35 -9.17 -5.22
C ALA A 82 7.23 -10.65 -5.58
N SER A 83 7.57 -11.01 -6.82
CA SER A 83 7.62 -12.41 -7.30
C SER A 83 8.82 -13.19 -6.75
N ARG A 84 9.77 -12.51 -6.08
CA ARG A 84 11.04 -13.10 -5.61
C ARG A 84 11.92 -13.67 -6.74
N ALA A 85 11.75 -13.18 -7.96
CA ALA A 85 12.60 -13.56 -9.09
C ALA A 85 14.07 -13.17 -8.85
N ILE A 86 14.28 -12.08 -8.09
CA ILE A 86 15.59 -11.63 -7.63
C ILE A 86 15.54 -11.44 -6.12
N THR A 87 16.57 -11.89 -5.40
CA THR A 87 16.63 -11.82 -3.93
C THR A 87 18.06 -11.52 -3.44
N GLY A 88 18.23 -11.27 -2.14
CA GLY A 88 19.57 -11.06 -1.55
C GLY A 88 20.26 -9.78 -2.03
N ASN A 89 21.54 -9.86 -2.27
CA ASN A 89 22.36 -8.72 -2.68
C ASN A 89 22.01 -8.23 -4.09
N ASP A 90 21.60 -9.12 -4.97
CA ASP A 90 21.18 -8.75 -6.34
C ASP A 90 19.91 -7.90 -6.32
N ALA A 91 18.97 -8.17 -5.38
CA ALA A 91 17.80 -7.33 -5.19
C ALA A 91 18.18 -5.95 -4.64
N ILE A 92 19.17 -5.86 -3.75
CA ILE A 92 19.68 -4.59 -3.25
C ILE A 92 20.31 -3.78 -4.39
N ALA A 93 21.21 -4.39 -5.16
CA ALA A 93 21.85 -3.73 -6.29
C ALA A 93 20.86 -3.27 -7.36
N LEU A 94 19.81 -4.07 -7.63
CA LEU A 94 18.72 -3.71 -8.54
C LEU A 94 17.95 -2.46 -8.05
N VAL A 95 17.64 -2.40 -6.77
CA VAL A 95 16.93 -1.26 -6.15
C VAL A 95 17.79 -0.01 -6.20
N GLU A 96 19.02 -0.07 -5.72
CA GLU A 96 19.96 1.06 -5.70
C GLU A 96 20.22 1.60 -7.11
N GLY A 97 20.48 0.71 -8.07
CA GLY A 97 20.66 1.09 -9.46
C GLY A 97 19.41 1.74 -10.07
N LYS A 98 18.22 1.18 -9.81
CA LYS A 98 16.97 1.72 -10.36
C LYS A 98 16.61 3.08 -9.74
N ILE A 99 16.77 3.25 -8.43
CA ILE A 99 16.55 4.53 -7.74
C ILE A 99 17.53 5.58 -8.23
N GLY A 100 18.79 5.23 -8.45
CA GLY A 100 19.83 6.13 -8.95
C GLY A 100 19.60 6.66 -10.37
N GLU A 101 18.69 6.07 -11.16
CA GLU A 101 18.33 6.61 -12.48
C GLU A 101 17.46 7.88 -12.39
N PHE A 102 16.84 8.15 -11.24
CA PHE A 102 15.89 9.24 -11.03
C PHE A 102 16.55 10.47 -10.41
N VAL A 103 15.88 11.63 -10.53
CA VAL A 103 16.28 12.84 -9.79
C VAL A 103 16.13 12.61 -8.28
N GLU A 104 16.89 13.33 -7.47
CA GLU A 104 17.02 13.10 -6.03
C GLU A 104 15.67 13.10 -5.28
N GLU A 105 14.81 14.08 -5.56
CA GLU A 105 13.52 14.23 -4.91
C GLU A 105 12.58 13.04 -5.22
N ASP A 106 12.63 12.54 -6.44
CA ASP A 106 11.85 11.38 -6.86
C ASP A 106 12.44 10.08 -6.32
N ALA A 107 13.76 9.97 -6.28
CA ALA A 107 14.49 8.85 -5.71
C ALA A 107 14.11 8.61 -4.24
N GLU A 108 13.97 9.66 -3.44
CA GLU A 108 13.47 9.57 -2.07
C GLU A 108 12.06 9.00 -1.98
N ILE A 109 11.15 9.39 -2.89
CA ILE A 109 9.79 8.86 -2.92
C ILE A 109 9.82 7.38 -3.26
N LEU A 110 10.62 6.98 -4.26
CA LEU A 110 10.75 5.58 -4.67
C LEU A 110 11.30 4.70 -3.53
N ALA A 111 12.26 5.20 -2.75
CA ALA A 111 12.74 4.51 -1.56
C ALA A 111 11.63 4.33 -0.52
N ARG A 112 10.82 5.37 -0.28
CA ARG A 112 9.69 5.32 0.66
C ARG A 112 8.58 4.34 0.22
N ILE A 113 8.41 4.12 -1.08
CA ILE A 113 7.49 3.09 -1.61
C ILE A 113 7.96 1.69 -1.18
N ILE A 114 9.25 1.39 -1.33
CA ILE A 114 9.84 0.12 -0.92
C ILE A 114 9.75 -0.06 0.60
N ASP A 115 9.98 0.99 1.37
CA ASP A 115 9.80 1.03 2.83
C ASP A 115 8.34 0.94 3.26
N ARG A 116 7.40 0.98 2.31
CA ARG A 116 5.95 0.91 2.55
C ARG A 116 5.42 2.03 3.43
N ASN A 117 6.03 3.21 3.34
CA ASN A 117 5.61 4.40 4.08
C ASN A 117 6.04 5.67 3.36
N LEU A 118 5.11 6.35 2.70
CA LEU A 118 5.39 7.60 1.98
C LEU A 118 5.77 8.78 2.90
N LYS A 119 5.51 8.68 4.20
CA LYS A 119 5.82 9.71 5.21
C LYS A 119 5.19 11.09 4.92
N ILE A 120 4.04 11.11 4.27
CA ILE A 120 3.31 12.34 3.92
C ILE A 120 2.17 12.68 4.91
N GLY A 121 1.98 11.85 5.94
CA GLY A 121 0.93 12.05 6.95
C GLY A 121 -0.49 11.72 6.44
N LEU A 122 -0.61 10.97 5.35
CA LEU A 122 -1.83 10.30 4.91
C LEU A 122 -1.69 8.79 5.10
N SER A 123 -2.67 8.21 5.78
CA SER A 123 -2.74 6.75 5.94
C SER A 123 -3.40 6.07 4.74
N LYS A 124 -3.22 4.75 4.61
CA LYS A 124 -3.97 3.92 3.65
C LYS A 124 -5.47 4.17 3.75
N ASP A 125 -6.01 4.22 4.96
CA ASP A 125 -7.46 4.42 5.17
C ASP A 125 -7.93 5.81 4.74
N SER A 126 -7.10 6.85 4.93
CA SER A 126 -7.39 8.19 4.45
C SER A 126 -7.39 8.25 2.92
N PHE A 127 -6.44 7.59 2.29
CA PHE A 127 -6.36 7.52 0.83
C PHE A 127 -7.53 6.70 0.23
N ASN A 128 -7.88 5.57 0.84
CA ASN A 128 -9.05 4.79 0.40
C ASN A 128 -10.36 5.59 0.48
N LYS A 129 -10.51 6.47 1.47
CA LYS A 129 -11.65 7.38 1.53
C LYS A 129 -11.68 8.39 0.37
N ILE A 130 -10.50 8.85 -0.08
CA ILE A 130 -10.37 9.74 -1.24
C ILE A 130 -10.76 9.01 -2.52
N LEU A 131 -10.34 7.74 -2.68
CA LEU A 131 -10.71 6.90 -3.83
C LEU A 131 -12.19 6.51 -3.86
N GLY A 132 -12.86 6.46 -2.70
CA GLY A 132 -14.26 6.06 -2.61
C GLY A 132 -14.49 4.66 -3.18
N GLU A 133 -15.34 4.53 -4.21
CA GLU A 133 -15.67 3.25 -4.86
C GLU A 133 -14.49 2.64 -5.63
N ASP A 134 -13.53 3.45 -6.07
CA ASP A 134 -12.30 3.00 -6.73
C ASP A 134 -11.25 2.44 -5.75
N ALA A 135 -11.54 2.46 -4.44
CA ALA A 135 -10.60 1.92 -3.46
C ALA A 135 -10.43 0.41 -3.64
N PRO A 136 -9.19 -0.10 -3.59
CA PRO A 136 -8.95 -1.55 -3.70
C PRO A 136 -9.70 -2.30 -2.62
N ALA A 137 -10.31 -3.44 -2.99
CA ALA A 137 -11.02 -4.30 -2.06
C ALA A 137 -10.10 -4.67 -0.88
N LYS A 138 -10.59 -4.39 0.34
CA LYS A 138 -9.82 -4.69 1.54
C LYS A 138 -10.10 -6.11 1.99
N PHE A 139 -9.05 -6.93 2.09
CA PHE A 139 -9.16 -8.22 2.74
C PHE A 139 -9.29 -8.00 4.25
N GLU A 140 -10.50 -8.15 4.75
CA GLU A 140 -10.78 -8.02 6.18
C GLU A 140 -11.31 -9.34 6.74
N VAL A 141 -10.80 -9.68 7.91
CA VAL A 141 -11.30 -10.80 8.69
C VAL A 141 -12.04 -10.30 9.92
N THR A 142 -13.14 -10.94 10.26
CA THR A 142 -13.86 -10.65 11.50
C THR A 142 -12.94 -10.85 12.70
N LEU A 143 -12.75 -9.80 13.48
CA LEU A 143 -11.98 -9.81 14.72
C LEU A 143 -12.89 -9.81 15.92
N ALA A 144 -12.49 -10.54 16.96
CA ALA A 144 -13.14 -10.43 18.26
C ALA A 144 -12.92 -9.02 18.84
N ILE A 145 -13.96 -8.44 19.37
CA ILE A 145 -13.92 -7.17 20.09
C ILE A 145 -13.86 -7.50 21.59
N ASN A 146 -13.05 -6.76 22.35
CA ASN A 146 -13.08 -6.86 23.80
C ASN A 146 -14.48 -6.46 24.30
N LEU A 147 -15.04 -7.23 25.24
CA LEU A 147 -16.37 -7.01 25.79
C LEU A 147 -16.56 -5.58 26.32
N ASP A 148 -15.54 -5.01 26.95
CA ASP A 148 -15.56 -3.64 27.49
C ASP A 148 -15.73 -2.57 26.40
N LYS A 149 -15.42 -2.91 25.15
CA LYS A 149 -15.55 -2.04 23.96
C LYS A 149 -16.76 -2.33 23.12
N ALA A 150 -17.48 -3.41 23.41
CA ALA A 150 -18.67 -3.85 22.67
C ALA A 150 -19.91 -3.08 23.19
N LYS A 151 -20.23 -1.96 22.54
CA LYS A 151 -21.40 -1.16 22.89
C LYS A 151 -22.70 -1.95 22.64
N GLY A 152 -23.60 -1.96 23.63
CA GLY A 152 -24.92 -2.61 23.51
C GLY A 152 -24.90 -4.14 23.61
N VAL A 153 -23.78 -4.74 24.00
CA VAL A 153 -23.64 -6.19 24.21
C VAL A 153 -23.74 -6.50 25.71
N ASN A 154 -24.75 -7.27 26.09
CA ASN A 154 -24.86 -7.80 27.45
C ASN A 154 -24.71 -9.33 27.38
N PRO A 155 -23.60 -9.91 27.86
CA PRO A 155 -23.38 -11.34 27.78
C PRO A 155 -24.32 -12.16 28.69
N LEU A 156 -25.14 -11.49 29.52
CA LEU A 156 -26.08 -12.14 30.44
C LEU A 156 -27.50 -12.19 29.92
N ASP A 157 -27.80 -11.66 28.73
CA ASP A 157 -29.15 -11.65 28.18
C ASP A 157 -29.60 -12.95 27.50
N GLY A 158 -28.74 -13.98 27.50
CA GLY A 158 -29.04 -15.32 26.99
C GLY A 158 -28.96 -15.50 25.49
N THR A 159 -28.58 -14.46 24.74
CA THR A 159 -28.46 -14.52 23.26
C THR A 159 -27.05 -14.89 22.78
N TYR A 160 -26.10 -15.11 23.68
CA TYR A 160 -24.68 -15.35 23.36
C TYR A 160 -24.25 -16.76 23.69
N TYR A 161 -23.34 -17.28 22.87
CA TYR A 161 -22.74 -18.59 23.05
C TYR A 161 -21.27 -18.44 23.48
N ALA A 162 -20.86 -19.18 24.48
CA ALA A 162 -19.47 -19.30 24.86
C ALA A 162 -18.82 -20.50 24.18
N SER A 163 -17.64 -20.33 23.61
CA SER A 163 -16.84 -21.39 23.05
C SER A 163 -15.42 -21.33 23.56
N ARG A 164 -14.74 -22.48 23.57
CA ARG A 164 -13.33 -22.54 23.95
C ARG A 164 -12.50 -21.78 22.92
N LYS A 165 -11.63 -20.87 23.38
CA LYS A 165 -10.64 -20.25 22.52
C LYS A 165 -9.55 -21.24 22.20
N CYS A 166 -9.40 -21.60 20.93
CA CYS A 166 -8.31 -22.43 20.46
C CYS A 166 -7.03 -21.60 20.30
N ASP A 167 -5.90 -22.15 20.74
CA ASP A 167 -4.60 -21.60 20.42
C ASP A 167 -4.12 -22.15 19.08
N GLY A 168 -3.61 -21.28 18.24
CA GLY A 168 -3.13 -21.68 16.92
C GLY A 168 -3.14 -20.53 15.91
N THR A 169 -2.62 -20.80 14.74
CA THR A 169 -2.65 -19.88 13.62
C THR A 169 -4.03 -19.91 12.97
N ARG A 170 -4.66 -18.75 12.79
CA ARG A 170 -5.92 -18.65 12.05
C ARG A 170 -5.67 -18.99 10.58
N CYS A 171 -6.41 -19.97 10.10
CA CYS A 171 -6.49 -20.34 8.70
C CYS A 171 -7.88 -20.00 8.15
N ILE A 172 -7.92 -19.28 7.03
CA ILE A 172 -9.15 -18.83 6.37
C ILE A 172 -9.25 -19.60 5.06
N GLY A 173 -10.26 -20.43 4.90
CA GLY A 173 -10.54 -21.13 3.65
C GLY A 173 -11.41 -20.24 2.74
N MET A 174 -10.85 -19.77 1.63
CA MET A 174 -11.59 -19.06 0.57
C MET A 174 -12.08 -20.10 -0.45
N CYS A 175 -13.40 -20.31 -0.49
CA CYS A 175 -14.01 -21.25 -1.43
C CYS A 175 -14.57 -20.49 -2.64
N LYS A 176 -14.09 -20.78 -3.84
CA LYS A 176 -14.59 -20.23 -5.10
C LYS A 176 -15.15 -21.35 -5.97
N LYS A 177 -16.41 -21.26 -6.35
CA LYS A 177 -17.04 -22.19 -7.28
C LYS A 177 -17.00 -21.61 -8.69
N THR A 178 -16.29 -22.31 -9.60
CA THR A 178 -16.18 -21.90 -11.01
C THR A 178 -16.47 -23.10 -11.89
N ASN A 179 -17.46 -23.00 -12.77
CA ASN A 179 -17.85 -24.09 -13.69
C ASN A 179 -18.09 -25.45 -13.01
N GLY A 180 -18.72 -25.45 -11.84
CA GLY A 180 -19.04 -26.66 -11.07
C GLY A 180 -17.89 -27.23 -10.23
N LYS A 181 -16.68 -26.72 -10.38
CA LYS A 181 -15.52 -27.05 -9.54
C LYS A 181 -15.40 -26.08 -8.38
N VAL A 182 -14.98 -26.60 -7.24
CA VAL A 182 -14.71 -25.79 -6.04
C VAL A 182 -13.21 -25.73 -5.85
N ASP A 183 -12.67 -24.51 -5.94
CA ASP A 183 -11.28 -24.22 -5.61
C ASP A 183 -11.23 -23.66 -4.19
N ILE A 184 -10.32 -24.16 -3.38
CA ILE A 184 -10.13 -23.70 -2.00
C ILE A 184 -8.71 -23.19 -1.84
N THR A 185 -8.59 -21.93 -1.44
CA THR A 185 -7.32 -21.30 -1.09
C THR A 185 -7.28 -21.07 0.42
N PHE A 186 -6.20 -21.45 1.07
CA PHE A 186 -6.00 -21.26 2.50
C PHE A 186 -5.15 -20.02 2.75
N LEU A 187 -5.69 -19.07 3.52
CA LEU A 187 -5.07 -17.78 3.77
C LEU A 187 -4.85 -17.54 5.27
N SER A 188 -3.74 -16.90 5.59
CA SER A 188 -3.49 -16.38 6.93
C SER A 188 -4.34 -15.13 7.18
N ARG A 189 -4.37 -14.64 8.45
CA ARG A 189 -5.04 -13.38 8.81
C ARG A 189 -4.55 -12.18 7.99
N GLY A 190 -3.31 -12.20 7.53
CA GLY A 190 -2.69 -11.14 6.73
C GLY A 190 -2.75 -11.39 5.23
N ASN A 191 -3.73 -12.17 4.75
CA ASN A 191 -3.91 -12.49 3.32
C ASN A 191 -2.69 -13.18 2.66
N LYS A 192 -1.98 -13.98 3.44
CA LYS A 192 -0.87 -14.78 2.92
C LYS A 192 -1.33 -16.23 2.75
N GLU A 193 -1.12 -16.79 1.59
CA GLU A 193 -1.39 -18.20 1.30
C GLU A 193 -0.45 -19.12 2.10
N PHE A 194 -0.99 -20.27 2.56
CA PHE A 194 -0.26 -21.29 3.31
C PHE A 194 0.43 -22.27 2.37
#